data_eff17fa71e431ae378941ef03cdcfa3c
#
_entry.id   eff17fa71e431ae378941ef03cdcfa3c
#
_cell.length_a   1.000
_cell.length_b   1.000
_cell.length_c   1.000
_cell.angle_alpha   90.00
_cell.angle_beta   90.00
_cell.angle_gamma   90.00
#
_symmetry.space_group_name_H-M   'P 1'
#
loop_
_entity.id
_entity.type
_entity.pdbx_description
1 polymer ?
#
loop_
_entity_poly.entity_id
_entity_poly.type
_entity_poly.pdbx_seq_one_letter_code
_entity_poly.pdbx_strand_id
1 'polypeptide(L)'
;MRRKGKGTELRNQTLKSEARKLAHETLSMDPGALAAGIDAQLLRIDPITPLAINAYHQWSGTIGYPWDDVLEWKTKDAKGLDLAFWYEDELCGLCYATPRKSTICIKIVLLQGHTSKAHTLRGWIAPMALLTTEFYARKLGCTEIEVQEPDSGAISYYQTLGFYFDTTDRLVFPLDHP
;
A
#
# COMPACT_ATOMS: atom_id res chain seq x y z
N MET A 1 29.73 -7.56 -16.10
CA MET A 1 28.84 -7.69 -14.93
C MET A 1 28.57 -6.30 -14.35
N ARG A 2 27.42 -5.66 -14.63
CA ARG A 2 27.06 -4.38 -14.04
C ARG A 2 26.76 -4.60 -12.55
N ARG A 3 27.59 -4.07 -11.67
CA ARG A 3 27.26 -3.93 -10.23
C ARG A 3 25.95 -3.15 -10.14
N LYS A 4 24.84 -3.82 -9.76
CA LYS A 4 23.63 -3.11 -9.31
C LYS A 4 24.07 -2.26 -8.13
N GLY A 5 24.17 -0.95 -8.37
CA GLY A 5 24.82 -0.06 -7.44
C GLY A 5 23.97 0.14 -6.18
N LYS A 6 24.61 0.17 -5.03
CA LYS A 6 24.07 0.62 -3.72
C LYS A 6 23.27 1.94 -3.87
N GLY A 7 23.60 2.78 -4.86
CA GLY A 7 22.88 4.02 -5.16
C GLY A 7 21.45 3.84 -5.67
N THR A 8 21.16 2.77 -6.44
CA THR A 8 19.79 2.52 -6.93
C THR A 8 18.89 2.02 -5.80
N GLU A 9 19.41 1.18 -4.94
CA GLU A 9 18.67 0.69 -3.77
C GLU A 9 18.35 1.83 -2.81
N LEU A 10 19.34 2.66 -2.48
CA LEU A 10 19.15 3.84 -1.62
C LEU A 10 18.10 4.80 -2.22
N ARG A 11 18.16 5.04 -3.54
CA ARG A 11 17.18 5.87 -4.23
C ARG A 11 15.76 5.31 -4.06
N ASN A 12 15.55 4.01 -4.27
CA ASN A 12 14.23 3.41 -4.12
C ASN A 12 13.74 3.50 -2.68
N GLN A 13 14.59 3.29 -1.69
CA GLN A 13 14.23 3.45 -0.27
C GLN A 13 13.83 4.90 0.04
N THR A 14 14.54 5.87 -0.50
CA THR A 14 14.19 7.30 -0.36
C THR A 14 12.83 7.60 -0.95
N LEU A 15 12.53 7.13 -2.18
CA LEU A 15 11.23 7.34 -2.83
C LEU A 15 10.07 6.72 -2.05
N LYS A 16 10.27 5.53 -1.49
CA LYS A 16 9.27 4.86 -0.64
C LYS A 16 9.03 5.64 0.65
N SER A 17 10.08 6.09 1.30
CA SER A 17 9.99 6.90 2.52
C SER A 17 9.26 8.23 2.27
N GLU A 18 9.58 8.91 1.18
CA GLU A 18 8.89 10.14 0.78
C GLU A 18 7.41 9.90 0.47
N ALA A 19 7.07 8.80 -0.20
CA ALA A 19 5.67 8.47 -0.49
C ALA A 19 4.86 8.24 0.79
N ARG A 20 5.43 7.50 1.76
CA ARG A 20 4.79 7.32 3.08
C ARG A 20 4.60 8.63 3.82
N LYS A 21 5.60 9.50 3.80
CA LYS A 21 5.55 10.82 4.43
C LYS A 21 4.46 11.70 3.80
N LEU A 22 4.42 11.78 2.47
CA LEU A 22 3.41 12.58 1.75
C LEU A 22 1.99 12.07 2.02
N ALA A 23 1.80 10.75 2.04
CA ALA A 23 0.51 10.16 2.39
C ALA A 23 0.08 10.52 3.81
N HIS A 24 0.98 10.42 4.77
CA HIS A 24 0.73 10.81 6.15
C HIS A 24 0.37 12.31 6.27
N GLU A 25 1.14 13.18 5.63
CA GLU A 25 0.88 14.62 5.60
C GLU A 25 -0.49 14.94 4.97
N THR A 26 -0.83 14.28 3.86
CA THR A 26 -2.13 14.46 3.20
C THR A 26 -3.28 14.04 4.12
N LEU A 27 -3.15 12.89 4.78
CA LEU A 27 -4.16 12.40 5.73
C LEU A 27 -4.32 13.30 6.96
N SER A 28 -3.23 13.91 7.43
CA SER A 28 -3.25 14.82 8.57
C SER A 28 -4.10 16.08 8.32
N MET A 29 -4.32 16.43 7.05
CA MET A 29 -5.12 17.57 6.63
C MET A 29 -6.47 17.17 6.01
N ASP A 30 -6.75 15.86 5.91
CA ASP A 30 -7.98 15.36 5.30
C ASP A 30 -9.17 15.58 6.23
N PRO A 31 -10.21 16.34 5.81
CA PRO A 31 -11.37 16.61 6.65
C PRO A 31 -12.16 15.34 7.00
N GLY A 32 -12.19 14.36 6.11
CA GLY A 32 -12.85 13.08 6.36
C GLY A 32 -12.15 12.26 7.43
N ALA A 33 -10.82 12.22 7.40
CA ALA A 33 -10.01 11.55 8.42
C ALA A 33 -10.19 12.21 9.78
N LEU A 34 -10.16 13.54 9.84
CA LEU A 34 -10.42 14.30 11.06
C LEU A 34 -11.84 14.04 11.62
N ALA A 35 -12.84 14.06 10.76
CA ALA A 35 -14.23 13.77 11.13
C ALA A 35 -14.42 12.32 11.61
N ALA A 36 -13.61 11.37 11.10
CA ALA A 36 -13.59 9.98 11.54
C ALA A 36 -12.85 9.77 12.88
N GLY A 37 -12.27 10.83 13.46
CA GLY A 37 -11.53 10.76 14.71
C GLY A 37 -10.11 10.20 14.57
N ILE A 38 -9.54 10.22 13.38
CA ILE A 38 -8.17 9.79 13.15
C ILE A 38 -7.20 10.90 13.53
N ASP A 39 -6.44 10.65 14.59
CA ASP A 39 -5.33 11.52 15.00
C ASP A 39 -4.06 11.14 14.24
N ALA A 40 -3.59 12.02 13.37
CA ALA A 40 -2.40 11.79 12.57
C ALA A 40 -1.12 11.57 13.41
N GLN A 41 -1.08 12.06 14.64
CA GLN A 41 0.06 11.81 15.54
C GLN A 41 0.14 10.35 16.02
N LEU A 42 -0.99 9.66 16.02
CA LEU A 42 -1.10 8.25 16.40
C LEU A 42 -0.99 7.30 15.20
N LEU A 43 -1.13 7.85 13.98
CA LEU A 43 -1.05 7.11 12.73
C LEU A 43 0.41 6.97 12.27
N ARG A 44 0.81 5.76 11.92
CA ARG A 44 2.10 5.49 11.25
C ARG A 44 1.88 4.69 9.99
N ILE A 45 2.58 5.06 8.93
CA ILE A 45 2.67 4.31 7.68
C ILE A 45 4.13 3.88 7.56
N ASP A 46 4.40 2.64 7.93
CA ASP A 46 5.74 2.08 8.06
C ASP A 46 6.02 0.97 7.02
N PRO A 47 7.28 0.58 6.80
CA PRO A 47 7.57 -0.66 6.10
C PRO A 47 7.05 -1.88 6.87
N ILE A 48 6.83 -2.99 6.16
CA ILE A 48 6.54 -4.28 6.79
C ILE A 48 7.84 -4.84 7.38
N THR A 49 7.84 -5.04 8.68
CA THR A 49 8.96 -5.57 9.47
C THR A 49 8.55 -6.90 10.11
N PRO A 50 9.50 -7.68 10.69
CA PRO A 50 9.14 -8.84 11.51
C PRO A 50 8.14 -8.52 12.63
N LEU A 51 8.22 -7.33 13.21
CA LEU A 51 7.25 -6.87 14.21
C LEU A 51 5.83 -6.78 13.63
N ALA A 52 5.69 -6.24 12.41
CA ALA A 52 4.39 -6.17 11.74
C ALA A 52 3.85 -7.58 11.42
N ILE A 53 4.69 -8.48 10.97
CA ILE A 53 4.29 -9.87 10.72
C ILE A 53 3.83 -10.57 12.02
N ASN A 54 4.55 -10.38 13.12
CA ASN A 54 4.15 -10.93 14.42
C ASN A 54 2.81 -10.36 14.88
N ALA A 55 2.57 -9.07 14.68
CA ALA A 55 1.29 -8.45 14.97
C ALA A 55 0.15 -9.01 14.10
N TYR A 56 0.42 -9.22 12.80
CA TYR A 56 -0.53 -9.86 11.88
C TYR A 56 -0.94 -11.26 12.35
N HIS A 57 -0.01 -12.06 12.85
CA HIS A 57 -0.30 -13.40 13.36
C HIS A 57 -1.23 -13.41 14.59
N GLN A 58 -1.43 -12.26 15.25
CA GLN A 58 -2.40 -12.12 16.34
C GLN A 58 -3.82 -11.83 15.84
N TRP A 59 -3.99 -11.52 14.55
CA TRP A 59 -5.33 -11.32 14.00
C TRP A 59 -6.09 -12.64 13.96
N SER A 60 -7.36 -12.63 14.35
CA SER A 60 -8.24 -13.79 14.29
C SER A 60 -9.09 -13.79 13.03
N GLY A 61 -9.44 -14.98 12.52
CA GLY A 61 -10.36 -15.14 11.40
C GLY A 61 -9.79 -14.65 10.05
N THR A 62 -8.46 -14.57 9.91
CA THR A 62 -7.82 -14.17 8.66
C THR A 62 -7.88 -15.28 7.63
N ILE A 63 -8.18 -14.92 6.37
CA ILE A 63 -7.83 -15.73 5.22
C ILE A 63 -6.31 -15.61 5.06
N GLY A 64 -5.61 -16.75 4.94
CA GLY A 64 -4.15 -16.79 4.92
C GLY A 64 -3.53 -16.16 3.69
N TYR A 65 -3.33 -14.85 3.68
CA TYR A 65 -2.46 -14.18 2.72
C TYR A 65 -0.99 -14.44 3.08
N PRO A 66 -0.08 -14.54 2.10
CA PRO A 66 1.32 -14.89 2.32
C PRO A 66 2.16 -13.72 2.83
N TRP A 67 1.75 -13.06 3.91
CA TRP A 67 2.47 -11.90 4.47
C TRP A 67 3.86 -12.25 4.97
N ASP A 68 4.08 -13.48 5.45
CA ASP A 68 5.40 -13.96 5.83
C ASP A 68 6.40 -13.93 4.67
N ASP A 69 5.92 -14.21 3.45
CA ASP A 69 6.76 -14.23 2.26
C ASP A 69 7.18 -12.83 1.81
N VAL A 70 6.46 -11.79 2.20
CA VAL A 70 6.75 -10.40 1.83
C VAL A 70 8.13 -9.97 2.32
N LEU A 71 8.58 -10.45 3.47
CA LEU A 71 9.94 -10.16 3.96
C LEU A 71 11.01 -10.66 3.00
N GLU A 72 10.81 -11.81 2.36
CA GLU A 72 11.70 -12.32 1.32
C GLU A 72 11.53 -11.57 0.00
N TRP A 73 10.30 -11.28 -0.41
CA TRP A 73 10.03 -10.52 -1.64
C TRP A 73 10.73 -9.17 -1.66
N LYS A 74 10.74 -8.47 -0.53
CA LYS A 74 11.43 -7.17 -0.38
C LYS A 74 12.92 -7.24 -0.71
N THR A 75 13.57 -8.35 -0.43
CA THR A 75 15.01 -8.52 -0.70
C THR A 75 15.29 -8.76 -2.18
N LYS A 76 14.32 -9.32 -2.92
CA LYS A 76 14.42 -9.65 -4.33
C LYS A 76 13.87 -8.57 -5.27
N ASP A 77 12.98 -7.74 -4.75
CA ASP A 77 12.29 -6.69 -5.50
C ASP A 77 12.56 -5.31 -4.88
N ALA A 78 13.63 -4.67 -5.34
CA ALA A 78 14.05 -3.37 -4.84
C ALA A 78 13.01 -2.25 -5.04
N LYS A 79 12.10 -2.40 -5.99
CA LYS A 79 11.02 -1.44 -6.27
C LYS A 79 9.69 -1.81 -5.62
N GLY A 80 9.59 -2.95 -4.96
CA GLY A 80 8.40 -3.33 -4.22
C GLY A 80 8.14 -2.34 -3.08
N LEU A 81 6.90 -1.89 -2.96
CA LEU A 81 6.41 -1.02 -1.90
C LEU A 81 5.65 -1.87 -0.88
N ASP A 82 6.17 -1.93 0.32
CA ASP A 82 5.54 -2.61 1.45
C ASP A 82 5.08 -1.59 2.48
N LEU A 83 3.83 -1.73 2.93
CA LEU A 83 3.17 -0.79 3.84
C LEU A 83 2.54 -1.53 5.01
N ALA A 84 2.82 -1.05 6.21
CA ALA A 84 2.15 -1.42 7.45
C ALA A 84 1.49 -0.18 8.04
N PHE A 85 0.18 -0.26 8.26
CA PHE A 85 -0.62 0.83 8.81
C PHE A 85 -0.86 0.58 10.30
N TRP A 86 -0.29 1.43 11.12
CA TRP A 86 -0.38 1.38 12.58
C TRP A 86 -1.18 2.54 13.11
N TYR A 87 -1.99 2.26 14.10
CA TYR A 87 -2.62 3.30 14.90
C TYR A 87 -2.32 3.03 16.37
N GLU A 88 -1.61 3.95 17.02
CA GLU A 88 -0.94 3.68 18.29
C GLU A 88 -0.02 2.44 18.13
N ASP A 89 -0.23 1.42 18.94
CA ASP A 89 0.54 0.17 18.91
C ASP A 89 -0.19 -0.98 18.19
N GLU A 90 -1.34 -0.69 17.55
CA GLU A 90 -2.14 -1.68 16.85
C GLU A 90 -1.85 -1.67 15.35
N LEU A 91 -1.51 -2.84 14.81
CA LEU A 91 -1.43 -3.03 13.36
C LEU A 91 -2.84 -3.13 12.78
N CYS A 92 -3.21 -2.18 11.94
CA CYS A 92 -4.55 -2.08 11.35
C CYS A 92 -4.65 -2.53 9.90
N GLY A 93 -3.54 -2.62 9.18
CA GLY A 93 -3.56 -3.05 7.79
C GLY A 93 -2.17 -3.25 7.20
N LEU A 94 -2.13 -3.98 6.08
CA LEU A 94 -0.92 -4.30 5.33
C LEU A 94 -1.18 -4.15 3.83
N CYS A 95 -0.19 -3.68 3.08
CA CYS A 95 -0.22 -3.61 1.62
C CYS A 95 1.14 -3.95 1.03
N TYR A 96 1.13 -4.68 -0.08
CA TYR A 96 2.31 -4.88 -0.92
C TYR A 96 1.97 -4.56 -2.36
N ALA A 97 2.74 -3.68 -2.96
CA ALA A 97 2.60 -3.27 -4.36
C ALA A 97 3.95 -3.30 -5.07
N THR A 98 3.97 -3.66 -6.34
CA THR A 98 5.22 -3.75 -7.10
C THR A 98 4.99 -3.43 -8.58
N PRO A 99 5.88 -2.67 -9.22
CA PRO A 99 5.89 -2.52 -10.67
C PRO A 99 6.44 -3.77 -11.37
N ARG A 100 7.09 -4.69 -10.64
CA ARG A 100 7.83 -5.83 -11.21
C ARG A 100 8.78 -5.36 -12.32
N LYS A 101 8.52 -5.76 -13.57
CA LYS A 101 9.31 -5.35 -14.76
C LYS A 101 8.65 -4.22 -15.55
N SER A 102 7.47 -3.74 -15.13
CA SER A 102 6.79 -2.65 -15.82
C SER A 102 7.45 -1.31 -15.51
N THR A 103 7.42 -0.41 -16.48
CA THR A 103 7.83 0.99 -16.32
C THR A 103 6.65 1.94 -16.25
N ILE A 104 5.44 1.45 -16.51
CA ILE A 104 4.21 2.26 -16.62
C ILE A 104 3.14 1.89 -15.61
N CYS A 105 3.22 0.71 -15.01
CA CYS A 105 2.19 0.18 -14.12
C CYS A 105 2.79 -0.33 -12.81
N ILE A 106 2.20 0.05 -11.68
CA ILE A 106 2.44 -0.58 -10.39
C ILE A 106 1.22 -1.42 -10.01
N LYS A 107 1.44 -2.64 -9.50
CA LYS A 107 0.36 -3.57 -9.11
C LYS A 107 0.26 -3.68 -7.61
N ILE A 108 -0.93 -3.46 -7.08
CA ILE A 108 -1.26 -3.86 -5.71
C ILE A 108 -1.49 -5.37 -5.72
N VAL A 109 -0.58 -6.10 -5.09
CA VAL A 109 -0.57 -7.58 -5.07
C VAL A 109 -1.33 -8.10 -3.86
N LEU A 110 -1.11 -7.50 -2.70
CA LEU A 110 -1.76 -7.85 -1.44
C LEU A 110 -2.25 -6.58 -0.74
N LEU A 111 -3.47 -6.64 -0.23
CA LEU A 111 -4.07 -5.59 0.58
C LEU A 111 -5.03 -6.23 1.59
N GLN A 112 -4.81 -5.99 2.86
CA GLN A 112 -5.64 -6.56 3.92
C GLN A 112 -5.74 -5.60 5.11
N GLY A 113 -6.97 -5.33 5.54
CA GLY A 113 -7.26 -4.67 6.80
C GLY A 113 -7.42 -5.66 7.96
N HIS A 114 -7.24 -5.18 9.18
CA HIS A 114 -7.49 -5.95 10.40
C HIS A 114 -8.93 -6.50 10.41
N THR A 115 -9.08 -7.75 10.81
CA THR A 115 -10.38 -8.44 10.85
C THR A 115 -11.34 -7.92 11.93
N SER A 116 -10.81 -7.31 12.99
CA SER A 116 -11.65 -6.66 14.01
C SER A 116 -12.39 -5.47 13.41
N LYS A 117 -13.69 -5.39 13.73
CA LYS A 117 -14.53 -4.26 13.30
C LYS A 117 -14.35 -3.02 14.18
N ALA A 118 -13.57 -3.12 15.25
CA ALA A 118 -13.43 -2.08 16.26
C ALA A 118 -12.17 -1.20 16.12
N HIS A 119 -11.25 -1.50 15.15
CA HIS A 119 -10.04 -0.70 15.01
C HIS A 119 -10.34 0.67 14.37
N THR A 120 -9.58 1.68 14.80
CA THR A 120 -9.81 3.08 14.41
C THR A 120 -9.69 3.34 12.90
N LEU A 121 -8.82 2.60 12.21
CA LEU A 121 -8.59 2.78 10.76
C LEU A 121 -9.53 1.95 9.88
N ARG A 122 -10.60 1.39 10.43
CA ARG A 122 -11.59 0.65 9.64
C ARG A 122 -12.16 1.53 8.53
N GLY A 123 -12.16 1.01 7.31
CA GLY A 123 -12.61 1.73 6.12
C GLY A 123 -11.56 2.67 5.52
N TRP A 124 -10.40 2.85 6.16
CA TRP A 124 -9.34 3.74 5.71
C TRP A 124 -8.12 3.01 5.13
N ILE A 125 -7.99 1.70 5.34
CA ILE A 125 -6.81 0.95 4.90
C ILE A 125 -6.63 1.00 3.39
N ALA A 126 -7.67 0.68 2.61
CA ALA A 126 -7.58 0.73 1.15
C ALA A 126 -7.36 2.15 0.61
N PRO A 127 -8.07 3.20 1.06
CA PRO A 127 -7.76 4.58 0.67
C PRO A 127 -6.33 4.99 0.98
N MET A 128 -5.80 4.66 2.17
CA MET A 128 -4.43 4.99 2.55
C MET A 128 -3.40 4.22 1.72
N ALA A 129 -3.66 2.94 1.46
CA ALA A 129 -2.79 2.12 0.62
C ALA A 129 -2.75 2.65 -0.82
N LEU A 130 -3.91 3.01 -1.37
CA LEU A 130 -4.00 3.62 -2.70
C LEU A 130 -3.28 4.96 -2.76
N LEU A 131 -3.51 5.85 -1.80
CA LEU A 131 -2.85 7.16 -1.74
C LEU A 131 -1.32 7.04 -1.68
N THR A 132 -0.81 6.16 -0.81
CA THR A 132 0.64 5.95 -0.67
C THR A 132 1.23 5.34 -1.94
N THR A 133 0.53 4.36 -2.53
CA THR A 133 0.93 3.73 -3.79
C THR A 133 0.92 4.75 -4.94
N GLU A 134 -0.05 5.65 -4.99
CA GLU A 134 -0.14 6.73 -5.97
C GLU A 134 1.07 7.66 -5.90
N PHE A 135 1.43 8.16 -4.72
CA PHE A 135 2.62 8.99 -4.55
C PHE A 135 3.89 8.27 -5.00
N TYR A 136 4.03 7.01 -4.64
CA TYR A 136 5.19 6.21 -5.04
C TYR A 136 5.21 5.95 -6.55
N ALA A 137 4.08 5.57 -7.13
CA ALA A 137 3.94 5.31 -8.56
C ALA A 137 4.30 6.53 -9.41
N ARG A 138 3.84 7.73 -9.01
CA ARG A 138 4.21 9.00 -9.67
C ARG A 138 5.72 9.26 -9.61
N LYS A 139 6.36 8.99 -8.49
CA LYS A 139 7.82 9.12 -8.34
C LYS A 139 8.60 8.13 -9.20
N LEU A 140 8.02 6.97 -9.47
CA LEU A 140 8.60 5.97 -10.40
C LEU A 140 8.34 6.29 -11.87
N GLY A 141 7.44 7.25 -12.19
CA GLY A 141 6.99 7.55 -13.53
C GLY A 141 5.93 6.58 -14.07
N CYS A 142 5.25 5.84 -13.20
CA CYS A 142 4.11 5.01 -13.59
C CYS A 142 2.91 5.88 -13.98
N THR A 143 2.11 5.39 -14.93
CA THR A 143 0.91 6.05 -15.42
C THR A 143 -0.38 5.42 -14.95
N GLU A 144 -0.30 4.27 -14.29
CA GLU A 144 -1.46 3.57 -13.76
C GLU A 144 -1.12 2.68 -12.57
N ILE A 145 -2.13 2.44 -11.76
CA ILE A 145 -2.11 1.45 -10.68
C ILE A 145 -3.09 0.34 -11.06
N GLU A 146 -2.71 -0.91 -10.88
CA GLU A 146 -3.56 -2.08 -11.10
C GLU A 146 -3.78 -2.82 -9.78
N VAL A 147 -4.98 -3.33 -9.54
CA VAL A 147 -5.22 -4.34 -8.50
C VAL A 147 -5.10 -5.71 -9.13
N GLN A 148 -4.11 -6.49 -8.70
CA GLN A 148 -3.87 -7.83 -9.24
C GLN A 148 -4.89 -8.81 -8.65
N GLU A 149 -5.59 -9.55 -9.52
CA GLU A 149 -6.54 -10.60 -9.10
C GLU A 149 -7.47 -10.15 -7.97
N PRO A 150 -8.27 -9.07 -8.18
CA PRO A 150 -9.12 -8.54 -7.13
C PRO A 150 -10.13 -9.59 -6.67
N ASP A 151 -10.34 -9.69 -5.37
CA ASP A 151 -11.45 -10.45 -4.83
C ASP A 151 -12.77 -9.92 -5.42
N SER A 152 -13.62 -10.82 -5.93
CA SER A 152 -14.88 -10.47 -6.55
C SER A 152 -15.77 -9.61 -5.65
N GLY A 153 -15.73 -9.84 -4.34
CA GLY A 153 -16.45 -9.05 -3.34
C GLY A 153 -15.90 -7.64 -3.14
N ALA A 154 -14.66 -7.36 -3.55
CA ALA A 154 -14.00 -6.07 -3.39
C ALA A 154 -14.06 -5.19 -4.65
N ILE A 155 -14.41 -5.73 -5.80
CA ILE A 155 -14.38 -5.00 -7.09
C ILE A 155 -15.21 -3.73 -7.04
N SER A 156 -16.45 -3.82 -6.57
CA SER A 156 -17.36 -2.65 -6.50
C SER A 156 -16.80 -1.56 -5.60
N TYR A 157 -16.12 -1.93 -4.53
CA TYR A 157 -15.47 -0.97 -3.64
C TYR A 157 -14.30 -0.26 -4.34
N TYR A 158 -13.43 -0.98 -5.04
CA TYR A 158 -12.36 -0.36 -5.84
C TYR A 158 -12.93 0.59 -6.90
N GLN A 159 -14.05 0.24 -7.52
CA GLN A 159 -14.73 1.13 -8.48
C GLN A 159 -15.19 2.43 -7.83
N THR A 160 -15.62 2.42 -6.57
CA THR A 160 -15.95 3.66 -5.84
C THR A 160 -14.72 4.53 -5.58
N LEU A 161 -13.53 3.95 -5.57
CA LEU A 161 -12.25 4.66 -5.44
C LEU A 161 -11.69 5.17 -6.78
N GLY A 162 -12.36 4.89 -7.90
CA GLY A 162 -11.99 5.38 -9.23
C GLY A 162 -11.34 4.33 -10.15
N PHE A 163 -11.24 3.07 -9.71
CA PHE A 163 -10.80 1.98 -10.59
C PHE A 163 -11.86 1.62 -11.60
N TYR A 164 -11.43 1.18 -12.77
CA TYR A 164 -12.29 0.65 -13.83
C TYR A 164 -11.60 -0.50 -14.55
N PHE A 165 -12.39 -1.37 -15.19
CA PHE A 165 -11.85 -2.41 -16.06
C PHE A 165 -11.42 -1.80 -17.40
N ASP A 166 -10.18 -2.04 -17.79
CA ASP A 166 -9.70 -1.66 -19.12
C ASP A 166 -10.09 -2.68 -20.19
N THR A 167 -9.67 -2.45 -21.44
CA THR A 167 -10.01 -3.33 -22.57
C THR A 167 -9.40 -4.73 -22.49
N THR A 168 -8.50 -4.97 -21.52
CA THR A 168 -7.85 -6.27 -21.28
C THR A 168 -8.30 -6.91 -19.97
N ASP A 169 -9.45 -6.45 -19.41
CA ASP A 169 -10.05 -6.91 -18.15
C ASP A 169 -9.14 -6.74 -16.92
N ARG A 170 -8.24 -5.74 -16.94
CA ARG A 170 -7.47 -5.34 -15.76
C ARG A 170 -8.21 -4.25 -14.99
N LEU A 171 -8.25 -4.37 -13.66
CA LEU A 171 -8.81 -3.34 -12.79
C LEU A 171 -7.74 -2.28 -12.51
N VAL A 172 -7.88 -1.10 -13.13
CA VAL A 172 -6.84 -0.05 -13.17
C VAL A 172 -7.35 1.28 -12.66
N PHE A 173 -6.43 2.06 -12.12
CA PHE A 173 -6.61 3.46 -11.74
C PHE A 173 -5.60 4.31 -12.50
N PRO A 174 -6.06 5.26 -13.33
CA PRO A 174 -5.15 6.11 -14.11
C PRO A 174 -4.50 7.16 -13.22
N LEU A 175 -3.22 7.40 -13.45
CA LEU A 175 -2.48 8.50 -12.83
C LEU A 175 -2.39 9.62 -13.85
N ASP A 176 -3.09 10.72 -13.58
CA ASP A 176 -2.99 11.90 -14.42
C ASP A 176 -1.55 12.44 -14.37
N HIS A 177 -0.99 12.71 -15.55
CA HIS A 177 0.26 13.43 -15.61
C HIS A 177 0.02 14.89 -15.20
N PRO A 178 0.93 15.46 -14.38
CA PRO A 178 0.87 16.90 -14.11
C PRO A 178 1.14 17.70 -15.38
#